data_f89334129c78466121c809f21753fb2c
#
_entry.id   f89334129c78466121c809f21753fb2c
#
_cell.length_a   1.000
_cell.length_b   1.000
_cell.length_c   1.000
_cell.angle_alpha   90.00
_cell.angle_beta   90.00
_cell.angle_gamma   90.00
#
_symmetry.space_group_name_H-M   'P 1'
#
loop_
_entity.id
_entity.type
_entity.pdbx_description
1 polymer ?
#
loop_
_entity_poly.entity_id
_entity_poly.type
_entity_poly.pdbx_seq_one_letter_code
_entity_poly.pdbx_strand_id
1 'polypeptide(L)'
;MKEYFKVLTIAGADSGGGAGVNADIKAVSACGGYAASAITAVTVQNTLGVKAVHDIPTEIISGQIKAVLDDIGADSVKIGMLSKKETVLTVASTLRNYGIKNIVLDPVMVSTSGHSLLLPDAVETLKKGLFPIVRIITPNIPEAEMLLGEKISDQKEMETFAEKLSLIAGNSVLLKAGHFSDNILSDVLYNAETKQISRYDNPKITTKNTHGTGCSLSSSLAAFLAKGLSLECAVENAENYLQNALREGSDYKIGSGHGPVKHFWRF
;
A
#
# COMPACT_ATOMS: atom_id res chain seq x y z
N MET A 1 -27.76 -7.96 13.41
CA MET A 1 -27.07 -8.49 12.19
C MET A 1 -25.59 -8.45 12.44
N LYS A 2 -24.79 -9.37 11.88
CA LYS A 2 -23.33 -9.28 11.91
C LYS A 2 -22.90 -8.31 10.83
N GLU A 3 -21.96 -7.41 11.14
CA GLU A 3 -21.44 -6.46 10.18
C GLU A 3 -19.95 -6.77 9.92
N TYR A 4 -19.52 -6.59 8.66
CA TYR A 4 -18.12 -6.60 8.29
C TYR A 4 -17.54 -5.20 8.50
N PHE A 5 -16.27 -5.10 8.92
CA PHE A 5 -15.51 -3.91 8.64
C PHE A 5 -15.14 -3.88 7.16
N LYS A 6 -15.22 -2.71 6.54
CA LYS A 6 -15.20 -2.51 5.09
C LYS A 6 -14.00 -1.69 4.67
N VAL A 7 -13.29 -2.17 3.66
CA VAL A 7 -12.16 -1.47 3.06
C VAL A 7 -12.42 -1.23 1.58
N LEU A 8 -12.31 0.01 1.15
CA LEU A 8 -12.26 0.36 -0.27
C LEU A 8 -10.80 0.41 -0.72
N THR A 9 -10.39 -0.44 -1.67
CA THR A 9 -9.10 -0.30 -2.34
C THR A 9 -9.24 0.49 -3.64
N ILE A 10 -8.34 1.44 -3.87
CA ILE A 10 -8.28 2.28 -5.08
C ILE A 10 -6.90 2.09 -5.69
N ALA A 11 -6.79 1.25 -6.72
CA ALA A 11 -5.50 0.90 -7.33
C ALA A 11 -5.66 0.28 -8.72
N GLY A 12 -4.55 0.03 -9.39
CA GLY A 12 -4.51 -0.75 -10.63
C GLY A 12 -4.80 -2.22 -10.40
N ALA A 13 -5.33 -2.90 -11.43
CA ALA A 13 -5.56 -4.34 -11.43
C ALA A 13 -4.36 -5.07 -12.04
N ASP A 14 -3.85 -6.08 -11.33
CA ASP A 14 -2.79 -6.98 -11.79
C ASP A 14 -3.40 -8.26 -12.34
N SER A 15 -3.29 -8.49 -13.67
CA SER A 15 -3.81 -9.71 -14.32
C SER A 15 -3.14 -10.99 -13.80
N GLY A 16 -1.91 -10.91 -13.26
CA GLY A 16 -1.22 -12.00 -12.57
C GLY A 16 -1.77 -12.31 -11.18
N GLY A 17 -2.58 -11.41 -10.63
CA GLY A 17 -3.28 -11.59 -9.36
C GLY A 17 -2.42 -11.44 -8.11
N GLY A 18 -1.14 -11.02 -8.23
CA GLY A 18 -0.18 -10.96 -7.12
C GLY A 18 -0.06 -9.58 -6.47
N ALA A 19 -0.50 -8.51 -7.14
CA ALA A 19 -0.42 -7.14 -6.65
C ALA A 19 -1.70 -6.35 -6.96
N GLY A 20 -1.70 -5.03 -6.72
CA GLY A 20 -2.82 -4.14 -7.00
C GLY A 20 -4.10 -4.56 -6.29
N VAL A 21 -5.27 -4.18 -6.82
CA VAL A 21 -6.57 -4.52 -6.23
C VAL A 21 -6.77 -6.02 -6.01
N ASN A 22 -6.12 -6.86 -6.81
CA ASN A 22 -6.22 -8.30 -6.69
C ASN A 22 -5.54 -8.83 -5.42
N ALA A 23 -4.36 -8.31 -5.07
CA ALA A 23 -3.70 -8.59 -3.79
C ALA A 23 -4.43 -7.93 -2.63
N ASP A 24 -4.89 -6.69 -2.81
CA ASP A 24 -5.60 -5.91 -1.79
C ASP A 24 -6.86 -6.64 -1.32
N ILE A 25 -7.71 -7.10 -2.25
CA ILE A 25 -8.92 -7.87 -1.93
C ILE A 25 -8.57 -9.15 -1.16
N LYS A 26 -7.54 -9.89 -1.59
CA LYS A 26 -7.08 -11.10 -0.90
C LYS A 26 -6.60 -10.79 0.52
N ALA A 27 -5.78 -9.75 0.69
CA ALA A 27 -5.22 -9.38 2.00
C ALA A 27 -6.32 -8.92 2.97
N VAL A 28 -7.21 -8.03 2.55
CA VAL A 28 -8.36 -7.59 3.36
C VAL A 28 -9.25 -8.75 3.76
N SER A 29 -9.58 -9.64 2.79
CA SER A 29 -10.43 -10.81 3.04
C SER A 29 -9.75 -11.81 4.00
N ALA A 30 -8.43 -12.04 3.84
CA ALA A 30 -7.66 -12.91 4.75
C ALA A 30 -7.58 -12.34 6.17
N CYS A 31 -7.65 -11.00 6.34
CA CYS A 31 -7.76 -10.33 7.63
C CYS A 31 -9.20 -10.28 8.19
N GLY A 32 -10.19 -10.82 7.47
CA GLY A 32 -11.58 -10.95 7.90
C GLY A 32 -12.48 -9.77 7.53
N GLY A 33 -12.03 -8.85 6.67
CA GLY A 33 -12.80 -7.70 6.18
C GLY A 33 -13.56 -7.96 4.88
N TYR A 34 -14.49 -7.07 4.56
CA TYR A 34 -15.10 -6.97 3.24
C TYR A 34 -14.30 -5.96 2.40
N ALA A 35 -13.84 -6.40 1.23
CA ALA A 35 -13.09 -5.56 0.30
C ALA A 35 -13.96 -5.13 -0.88
N ALA A 36 -14.14 -3.82 -1.06
CA ALA A 36 -14.63 -3.22 -2.29
C ALA A 36 -13.46 -2.61 -3.08
N SER A 37 -13.61 -2.38 -4.38
CA SER A 37 -12.53 -1.83 -5.21
C SER A 37 -12.99 -0.78 -6.19
N ALA A 38 -12.12 0.22 -6.42
CA ALA A 38 -12.17 1.14 -7.55
C ALA A 38 -10.87 0.96 -8.36
N ILE A 39 -11.01 0.52 -9.61
CA ILE A 39 -9.88 0.21 -10.48
C ILE A 39 -9.42 1.49 -11.19
N THR A 40 -8.13 1.82 -11.07
CA THR A 40 -7.52 3.01 -11.70
C THR A 40 -6.87 2.70 -13.04
N ALA A 41 -6.38 1.47 -13.23
CA ALA A 41 -5.79 0.98 -14.45
C ALA A 41 -5.90 -0.55 -14.53
N VAL A 42 -5.87 -1.10 -15.74
CA VAL A 42 -5.74 -2.53 -15.99
C VAL A 42 -4.34 -2.78 -16.56
N THR A 43 -3.60 -3.73 -15.97
CA THR A 43 -2.26 -4.08 -16.46
C THR A 43 -2.26 -5.41 -17.21
N VAL A 44 -1.46 -5.49 -18.25
CA VAL A 44 -1.03 -6.75 -18.86
C VAL A 44 0.24 -7.18 -18.13
N GLN A 45 0.08 -7.98 -17.11
CA GLN A 45 1.14 -8.29 -16.14
C GLN A 45 1.13 -9.77 -15.77
N ASN A 46 2.32 -10.31 -15.51
CA ASN A 46 2.54 -11.63 -14.96
C ASN A 46 3.79 -11.60 -14.04
N THR A 47 4.28 -12.77 -13.62
CA THR A 47 5.45 -12.86 -12.72
C THR A 47 6.76 -12.35 -13.34
N LEU A 48 6.84 -12.17 -14.66
CA LEU A 48 8.01 -11.64 -15.38
C LEU A 48 7.98 -10.10 -15.48
N GLY A 49 6.82 -9.45 -15.25
CA GLY A 49 6.70 -8.00 -15.24
C GLY A 49 5.46 -7.46 -15.95
N VAL A 50 5.42 -6.13 -16.07
CA VAL A 50 4.35 -5.36 -16.71
C VAL A 50 4.68 -5.18 -18.19
N LYS A 51 3.77 -5.59 -19.09
CA LYS A 51 3.91 -5.45 -20.55
C LYS A 51 3.14 -4.25 -21.10
N ALA A 52 1.99 -3.94 -20.51
CA ALA A 52 1.15 -2.80 -20.90
C ALA A 52 0.29 -2.34 -19.73
N VAL A 53 -0.12 -1.07 -19.77
CA VAL A 53 -1.05 -0.45 -18.82
C VAL A 53 -2.11 0.28 -19.60
N HIS A 54 -3.38 0.07 -19.24
CA HIS A 54 -4.52 0.82 -19.74
C HIS A 54 -5.18 1.55 -18.58
N ASP A 55 -5.09 2.88 -18.58
CA ASP A 55 -5.70 3.70 -17.54
C ASP A 55 -7.21 3.76 -17.72
N ILE A 56 -7.93 3.71 -16.61
CA ILE A 56 -9.38 3.90 -16.60
C ILE A 56 -9.69 5.40 -16.65
N PRO A 57 -10.70 5.82 -17.45
CA PRO A 57 -11.15 7.21 -17.49
C PRO A 57 -11.51 7.75 -16.10
N THR A 58 -11.12 8.98 -15.80
CA THR A 58 -11.26 9.59 -14.47
C THR A 58 -12.70 9.67 -13.97
N GLU A 59 -13.66 9.88 -14.88
CA GLU A 59 -15.09 9.85 -14.58
C GLU A 59 -15.58 8.47 -14.11
N ILE A 60 -15.00 7.40 -14.68
CA ILE A 60 -15.31 6.02 -14.27
C ILE A 60 -14.67 5.74 -12.89
N ILE A 61 -13.43 6.20 -12.65
CA ILE A 61 -12.77 6.06 -11.33
C ILE A 61 -13.61 6.75 -10.25
N SER A 62 -13.98 8.02 -10.48
CA SER A 62 -14.85 8.75 -9.56
C SER A 62 -16.21 8.08 -9.36
N GLY A 63 -16.80 7.57 -10.46
CA GLY A 63 -18.06 6.81 -10.42
C GLY A 63 -17.97 5.55 -9.56
N GLN A 64 -16.90 4.75 -9.70
CA GLN A 64 -16.67 3.55 -8.88
C GLN A 64 -16.55 3.89 -7.38
N ILE A 65 -15.76 4.93 -7.04
CA ILE A 65 -15.59 5.37 -5.64
C ILE A 65 -16.93 5.79 -5.05
N LYS A 66 -17.69 6.62 -5.76
CA LYS A 66 -19.02 7.09 -5.32
C LYS A 66 -20.00 5.93 -5.16
N ALA A 67 -20.09 5.03 -6.15
CA ALA A 67 -21.01 3.89 -6.09
C ALA A 67 -20.78 3.00 -4.85
N VAL A 68 -19.50 2.82 -4.45
CA VAL A 68 -19.18 2.07 -3.24
C VAL A 68 -19.49 2.88 -1.98
N LEU A 69 -19.07 4.15 -1.93
CA LEU A 69 -19.20 4.94 -0.71
C LEU A 69 -20.64 5.40 -0.42
N ASP A 70 -21.45 5.59 -1.44
CA ASP A 70 -22.86 6.01 -1.30
C ASP A 70 -23.78 4.89 -0.81
N ASP A 71 -23.44 3.62 -1.03
CA ASP A 71 -24.27 2.46 -0.67
C ASP A 71 -23.60 1.58 0.41
N ILE A 72 -22.40 1.06 0.09
CA ILE A 72 -21.69 0.11 0.96
C ILE A 72 -21.00 0.85 2.11
N GLY A 73 -20.41 2.00 1.83
CA GLY A 73 -19.52 2.73 2.74
C GLY A 73 -18.14 2.08 2.84
N ALA A 74 -17.25 2.71 3.60
CA ALA A 74 -15.93 2.17 3.96
C ALA A 74 -15.48 2.72 5.32
N ASP A 75 -14.95 1.83 6.17
CA ASP A 75 -14.34 2.18 7.45
C ASP A 75 -12.88 2.60 7.29
N SER A 76 -12.27 2.18 6.17
CA SER A 76 -10.91 2.54 5.74
C SER A 76 -10.80 2.51 4.23
N VAL A 77 -9.86 3.29 3.69
CA VAL A 77 -9.50 3.31 2.27
C VAL A 77 -8.01 2.98 2.13
N LYS A 78 -7.67 2.09 1.20
CA LYS A 78 -6.29 1.90 0.76
C LYS A 78 -6.13 2.47 -0.65
N ILE A 79 -5.12 3.31 -0.84
CA ILE A 79 -4.76 3.86 -2.15
C ILE A 79 -3.41 3.25 -2.57
N GLY A 80 -3.35 2.72 -3.80
CA GLY A 80 -2.13 2.19 -4.40
C GLY A 80 -1.76 2.93 -5.69
N MET A 81 -1.49 2.19 -6.78
CA MET A 81 -1.06 2.74 -8.08
C MET A 81 -2.12 3.67 -8.69
N LEU A 82 -1.72 4.90 -9.03
CA LEU A 82 -2.57 5.92 -9.63
C LEU A 82 -2.11 6.42 -11.01
N SER A 83 -0.93 6.03 -11.49
CA SER A 83 -0.32 6.31 -12.80
C SER A 83 -0.11 7.80 -13.12
N LYS A 84 -1.16 8.60 -13.18
CA LYS A 84 -1.19 9.97 -13.72
C LYS A 84 -1.71 10.99 -12.70
N LYS A 85 -1.32 12.26 -12.89
CA LYS A 85 -1.77 13.36 -12.03
C LYS A 85 -3.29 13.56 -12.05
N GLU A 86 -3.94 13.35 -13.19
CA GLU A 86 -5.40 13.47 -13.31
C GLU A 86 -6.12 12.45 -12.43
N THR A 87 -5.60 11.22 -12.38
CA THR A 87 -6.11 10.16 -11.49
C THR A 87 -5.91 10.54 -10.02
N VAL A 88 -4.72 11.05 -9.66
CA VAL A 88 -4.43 11.54 -8.29
C VAL A 88 -5.42 12.62 -7.87
N LEU A 89 -5.63 13.63 -8.72
CA LEU A 89 -6.57 14.74 -8.45
C LEU A 89 -8.01 14.24 -8.31
N THR A 90 -8.44 13.34 -9.20
CA THR A 90 -9.79 12.75 -9.17
C THR A 90 -10.04 11.97 -7.90
N VAL A 91 -9.11 11.09 -7.51
CA VAL A 91 -9.22 10.31 -6.26
C VAL A 91 -9.26 11.24 -5.05
N ALA A 92 -8.33 12.21 -4.97
CA ALA A 92 -8.27 13.16 -3.87
C ALA A 92 -9.54 14.00 -3.75
N SER A 93 -10.03 14.57 -4.86
CA SER A 93 -11.25 15.40 -4.85
C SER A 93 -12.50 14.60 -4.50
N THR A 94 -12.58 13.35 -4.97
CA THR A 94 -13.72 12.49 -4.68
C THR A 94 -13.75 12.10 -3.19
N LEU A 95 -12.62 11.65 -2.62
CA LEU A 95 -12.55 11.20 -1.22
C LEU A 95 -12.79 12.32 -0.20
N ARG A 96 -12.40 13.57 -0.50
CA ARG A 96 -12.63 14.72 0.40
C ARG A 96 -14.11 14.92 0.78
N ASN A 97 -15.03 14.50 -0.07
CA ASN A 97 -16.46 14.66 0.15
C ASN A 97 -17.05 13.67 1.18
N TYR A 98 -16.28 12.61 1.55
CA TYR A 98 -16.77 11.52 2.40
C TYR A 98 -16.22 11.51 3.82
N GLY A 99 -15.22 12.34 4.13
CA GLY A 99 -14.70 12.50 5.50
C GLY A 99 -14.10 11.23 6.11
N ILE A 100 -13.59 10.30 5.29
CA ILE A 100 -12.99 9.05 5.76
C ILE A 100 -11.66 9.37 6.44
N LYS A 101 -11.50 8.93 7.70
CA LYS A 101 -10.32 9.21 8.52
C LYS A 101 -9.17 8.22 8.27
N ASN A 102 -9.49 6.94 8.06
CA ASN A 102 -8.50 5.89 7.90
C ASN A 102 -8.15 5.70 6.42
N ILE A 103 -7.30 6.55 5.88
CA ILE A 103 -6.80 6.43 4.51
C ILE A 103 -5.32 6.04 4.56
N VAL A 104 -4.99 4.88 3.99
CA VAL A 104 -3.62 4.36 3.84
C VAL A 104 -3.18 4.59 2.39
N LEU A 105 -2.10 5.32 2.18
CA LEU A 105 -1.51 5.55 0.87
C LEU A 105 -0.20 4.76 0.74
N ASP A 106 -0.19 3.77 -0.15
CA ASP A 106 1.03 3.14 -0.64
C ASP A 106 1.49 3.91 -1.89
N PRO A 107 2.54 4.74 -1.80
CA PRO A 107 2.92 5.64 -2.89
C PRO A 107 3.69 4.91 -3.98
N VAL A 108 3.01 3.95 -4.64
CA VAL A 108 3.61 3.05 -5.63
C VAL A 108 4.14 3.85 -6.82
N MET A 109 5.46 3.96 -6.93
CA MET A 109 6.14 4.68 -8.02
C MET A 109 6.76 3.74 -9.05
N VAL A 110 7.22 2.56 -8.60
CA VAL A 110 7.89 1.57 -9.44
C VAL A 110 7.38 0.18 -9.10
N SER A 111 7.17 -0.66 -10.12
CA SER A 111 6.82 -2.07 -9.92
C SER A 111 8.01 -2.88 -9.39
N THR A 112 7.76 -4.06 -8.83
CA THR A 112 8.81 -5.02 -8.41
C THR A 112 9.76 -5.38 -9.57
N SER A 113 9.29 -5.30 -10.83
CA SER A 113 10.09 -5.54 -12.04
C SER A 113 10.82 -4.29 -12.56
N GLY A 114 10.78 -3.14 -11.84
CA GLY A 114 11.47 -1.91 -12.22
C GLY A 114 10.72 -1.04 -13.23
N HIS A 115 9.47 -1.37 -13.60
CA HIS A 115 8.67 -0.53 -14.49
C HIS A 115 8.12 0.68 -13.74
N SER A 116 8.28 1.90 -14.31
CA SER A 116 7.70 3.13 -13.72
C SER A 116 6.18 3.06 -13.78
N LEU A 117 5.54 3.22 -12.64
CA LEU A 117 4.08 3.15 -12.45
C LEU A 117 3.46 4.51 -12.11
N LEU A 118 4.28 5.52 -11.78
CA LEU A 118 3.87 6.89 -11.53
C LEU A 118 4.72 7.82 -12.39
N LEU A 119 4.09 8.70 -13.14
CA LEU A 119 4.80 9.70 -13.92
C LEU A 119 5.45 10.75 -13.01
N PRO A 120 6.63 11.31 -13.37
CA PRO A 120 7.36 12.24 -12.51
C PRO A 120 6.56 13.48 -12.10
N ASP A 121 5.70 14.00 -12.98
CA ASP A 121 4.83 15.15 -12.70
C ASP A 121 3.68 14.84 -11.75
N ALA A 122 3.35 13.54 -11.56
CA ALA A 122 2.34 13.09 -10.63
C ALA A 122 2.83 13.04 -9.17
N VAL A 123 4.15 13.00 -8.92
CA VAL A 123 4.71 12.95 -7.55
C VAL A 123 4.36 14.21 -6.76
N GLU A 124 4.56 15.39 -7.35
CA GLU A 124 4.18 16.65 -6.70
C GLU A 124 2.66 16.80 -6.53
N THR A 125 1.90 16.26 -7.50
CA THR A 125 0.43 16.23 -7.40
C THR A 125 -0.03 15.30 -6.28
N LEU A 126 0.65 14.17 -6.08
CA LEU A 126 0.39 13.23 -4.98
C LEU A 126 0.64 13.90 -3.62
N LYS A 127 1.78 14.61 -3.45
CA LYS A 127 2.09 15.36 -2.23
C LYS A 127 1.02 16.42 -1.92
N LYS A 128 0.63 17.22 -2.92
CA LYS A 128 -0.34 18.32 -2.71
C LYS A 128 -1.80 17.84 -2.63
N GLY A 129 -2.14 16.78 -3.33
CA GLY A 129 -3.52 16.31 -3.46
C GLY A 129 -3.92 15.29 -2.40
N LEU A 130 -3.10 14.28 -2.18
CA LEU A 130 -3.42 13.15 -1.31
C LEU A 130 -2.84 13.25 0.09
N PHE A 131 -1.60 13.72 0.27
CA PHE A 131 -1.01 13.81 1.61
C PHE A 131 -1.93 14.51 2.61
N PRO A 132 -2.60 15.64 2.30
CA PRO A 132 -3.45 16.32 3.27
C PRO A 132 -4.67 15.54 3.75
N ILE A 133 -5.03 14.43 3.10
CA ILE A 133 -6.23 13.65 3.42
C ILE A 133 -5.95 12.22 3.88
N VAL A 134 -4.69 11.77 3.82
CA VAL A 134 -4.34 10.42 4.26
C VAL A 134 -3.90 10.42 5.73
N ARG A 135 -4.14 9.30 6.42
CA ARG A 135 -3.70 9.11 7.80
C ARG A 135 -2.24 8.65 7.87
N ILE A 136 -1.85 7.81 6.91
CA ILE A 136 -0.52 7.21 6.86
C ILE A 136 -0.08 6.96 5.42
N ILE A 137 1.21 7.18 5.14
CA ILE A 137 1.89 6.74 3.93
C ILE A 137 2.82 5.57 4.25
N THR A 138 2.99 4.64 3.28
CA THR A 138 3.80 3.43 3.48
C THR A 138 4.91 3.30 2.42
N PRO A 139 5.84 4.26 2.30
CA PRO A 139 6.89 4.21 1.30
C PRO A 139 7.94 3.12 1.61
N ASN A 140 8.50 2.52 0.56
CA ASN A 140 9.75 1.78 0.62
C ASN A 140 10.95 2.74 0.49
N ILE A 141 12.20 2.23 0.61
CA ILE A 141 13.41 3.06 0.55
C ILE A 141 13.50 3.87 -0.75
N PRO A 142 13.39 3.29 -1.97
CA PRO A 142 13.41 4.07 -3.21
C PRO A 142 12.32 5.14 -3.30
N GLU A 143 11.12 4.84 -2.82
CA GLU A 143 9.99 5.80 -2.80
C GLU A 143 10.26 6.94 -1.81
N ALA A 144 10.79 6.63 -0.63
CA ALA A 144 11.19 7.61 0.37
C ALA A 144 12.29 8.54 -0.14
N GLU A 145 13.32 7.99 -0.77
CA GLU A 145 14.39 8.76 -1.41
C GLU A 145 13.86 9.71 -2.49
N MET A 146 12.93 9.23 -3.31
CA MET A 146 12.30 10.04 -4.36
C MET A 146 11.44 11.17 -3.76
N LEU A 147 10.72 10.89 -2.67
CA LEU A 147 9.89 11.89 -1.98
C LEU A 147 10.73 12.97 -1.29
N LEU A 148 11.89 12.62 -0.73
CA LEU A 148 12.78 13.50 0.02
C LEU A 148 13.83 14.19 -0.87
N GLY A 149 14.24 13.54 -1.96
CA GLY A 149 15.41 13.96 -2.75
C GLY A 149 16.75 13.63 -2.07
N GLU A 150 16.74 12.76 -1.04
CA GLU A 150 17.91 12.35 -0.25
C GLU A 150 18.08 10.83 -0.30
N LYS A 151 19.32 10.33 -0.16
CA LYS A 151 19.62 8.89 -0.12
C LYS A 151 19.58 8.35 1.30
N ILE A 152 19.09 7.11 1.45
CA ILE A 152 19.03 6.37 2.71
C ILE A 152 20.00 5.19 2.60
N SER A 153 21.12 5.26 3.28
CA SER A 153 22.22 4.31 3.11
C SER A 153 22.23 3.17 4.14
N ASP A 154 21.66 3.39 5.33
CA ASP A 154 21.68 2.46 6.46
C ASP A 154 20.32 2.45 7.18
N GLN A 155 19.92 1.30 7.70
CA GLN A 155 18.72 1.15 8.54
C GLN A 155 18.73 2.03 9.79
N LYS A 156 19.92 2.44 10.28
CA LYS A 156 20.05 3.36 11.43
C LYS A 156 19.49 4.75 11.14
N GLU A 157 19.45 5.15 9.87
CA GLU A 157 18.93 6.45 9.44
C GLU A 157 17.41 6.47 9.33
N MET A 158 16.74 5.32 9.30
CA MET A 158 15.31 5.21 8.96
C MET A 158 14.40 6.00 9.91
N GLU A 159 14.73 6.10 11.21
CA GLU A 159 13.94 6.91 12.15
C GLU A 159 13.94 8.38 11.75
N THR A 160 15.14 8.92 11.46
CA THR A 160 15.31 10.31 11.02
C THR A 160 14.57 10.57 9.70
N PHE A 161 14.66 9.62 8.76
CA PHE A 161 13.99 9.75 7.47
C PHE A 161 12.47 9.60 7.57
N ALA A 162 11.95 8.71 8.43
CA ALA A 162 10.53 8.60 8.69
C ALA A 162 9.96 9.89 9.29
N GLU A 163 10.68 10.53 10.22
CA GLU A 163 10.30 11.83 10.77
C GLU A 163 10.33 12.95 9.72
N LYS A 164 11.40 13.05 8.90
CA LYS A 164 11.48 14.02 7.79
C LYS A 164 10.31 13.85 6.81
N LEU A 165 9.99 12.60 6.44
CA LEU A 165 8.85 12.30 5.57
C LEU A 165 7.53 12.74 6.20
N SER A 166 7.34 12.48 7.49
CA SER A 166 6.15 12.91 8.22
C SER A 166 5.99 14.43 8.23
N LEU A 167 7.08 15.18 8.38
CA LEU A 167 7.04 16.64 8.30
C LEU A 167 6.58 17.16 6.93
N ILE A 168 7.03 16.50 5.84
CA ILE A 168 6.63 16.85 4.47
C ILE A 168 5.19 16.41 4.18
N ALA A 169 4.83 15.21 4.64
CA ALA A 169 3.53 14.62 4.37
C ALA A 169 2.42 15.20 5.27
N GLY A 170 2.75 15.67 6.46
CA GLY A 170 1.79 16.12 7.46
C GLY A 170 1.02 14.99 8.15
N ASN A 171 1.47 13.74 8.00
CA ASN A 171 0.80 12.54 8.51
C ASN A 171 1.79 11.45 8.94
N SER A 172 1.29 10.32 9.45
CA SER A 172 2.13 9.21 9.89
C SER A 172 2.83 8.53 8.71
N VAL A 173 3.98 7.91 8.97
CA VAL A 173 4.81 7.24 7.96
C VAL A 173 5.22 5.87 8.47
N LEU A 174 4.96 4.82 7.67
CA LEU A 174 5.58 3.51 7.82
C LEU A 174 6.65 3.36 6.74
N LEU A 175 7.91 3.58 7.09
CA LEU A 175 9.06 3.43 6.19
C LEU A 175 9.52 1.97 6.17
N LYS A 176 9.50 1.35 4.98
CA LYS A 176 9.74 -0.10 4.80
C LYS A 176 11.21 -0.38 4.47
N ALA A 177 11.84 -1.29 5.23
CA ALA A 177 13.27 -1.66 5.12
C ALA A 177 13.58 -2.73 4.06
N GLY A 178 12.60 -3.25 3.36
CA GLY A 178 12.71 -4.44 2.49
C GLY A 178 13.78 -4.41 1.40
N HIS A 179 14.43 -3.26 1.15
CA HIS A 179 15.51 -3.09 0.16
C HIS A 179 16.92 -3.26 0.75
N PHE A 180 17.06 -3.33 2.07
CA PHE A 180 18.34 -3.57 2.71
C PHE A 180 18.76 -5.05 2.63
N SER A 181 20.08 -5.29 2.79
CA SER A 181 20.68 -6.63 2.73
C SER A 181 20.76 -7.35 4.07
N ASP A 182 20.45 -6.65 5.16
CA ASP A 182 20.55 -7.15 6.53
C ASP A 182 19.70 -8.41 6.77
N ASN A 183 20.08 -9.23 7.74
CA ASN A 183 19.34 -10.43 8.13
C ASN A 183 18.06 -10.11 8.92
N ILE A 184 18.02 -8.96 9.57
CA ILE A 184 16.85 -8.39 10.24
C ILE A 184 16.51 -7.09 9.53
N LEU A 185 15.27 -6.97 9.06
CA LEU A 185 14.73 -5.77 8.44
C LEU A 185 13.83 -5.07 9.45
N SER A 186 14.12 -3.79 9.71
CA SER A 186 13.40 -3.00 10.71
C SER A 186 12.56 -1.94 10.03
N ASP A 187 11.27 -2.22 9.82
CA ASP A 187 10.32 -1.21 9.36
C ASP A 187 10.07 -0.19 10.48
N VAL A 188 9.99 1.08 10.13
CA VAL A 188 9.89 2.19 11.09
C VAL A 188 8.59 2.94 10.92
N LEU A 189 7.77 2.95 11.96
CA LEU A 189 6.59 3.82 12.07
C LEU A 189 6.97 5.11 12.81
N TYR A 190 6.76 6.26 12.18
CA TYR A 190 6.60 7.53 12.84
C TYR A 190 5.12 7.87 12.93
N ASN A 191 4.56 7.89 14.14
CA ASN A 191 3.17 8.28 14.37
C ASN A 191 3.09 9.80 14.56
N ALA A 192 2.49 10.53 13.60
CA ALA A 192 2.36 11.97 13.63
C ALA A 192 1.39 12.47 14.73
N GLU A 193 0.42 11.65 15.16
CA GLU A 193 -0.56 12.00 16.19
C GLU A 193 0.11 12.03 17.58
N THR A 194 0.99 11.08 17.88
CA THR A 194 1.67 10.93 19.17
C THR A 194 3.12 11.41 19.15
N LYS A 195 3.69 11.62 17.97
CA LYS A 195 5.12 11.92 17.72
C LYS A 195 6.05 10.81 18.23
N GLN A 196 5.56 9.58 18.28
CA GLN A 196 6.32 8.42 18.72
C GLN A 196 6.85 7.64 17.53
N ILE A 197 8.02 7.03 17.74
CA ILE A 197 8.65 6.10 16.80
C ILE A 197 8.50 4.69 17.34
N SER A 198 8.13 3.76 16.46
CA SER A 198 8.08 2.33 16.73
C SER A 198 8.86 1.59 15.65
N ARG A 199 9.62 0.55 16.06
CA ARG A 199 10.32 -0.36 15.14
C ARG A 199 9.65 -1.73 15.13
N TYR A 200 9.60 -2.32 13.95
CA TYR A 200 9.08 -3.66 13.72
C TYR A 200 10.17 -4.50 13.06
N ASP A 201 10.87 -5.27 13.90
CA ASP A 201 12.01 -6.09 13.49
C ASP A 201 11.55 -7.45 12.99
N ASN A 202 11.82 -7.73 11.74
CA ASN A 202 11.42 -8.96 11.08
C ASN A 202 12.64 -9.68 10.48
N PRO A 203 12.76 -11.01 10.66
CA PRO A 203 13.80 -11.76 9.96
C PRO A 203 13.56 -11.70 8.45
N LYS A 204 14.65 -11.46 7.69
CA LYS A 204 14.59 -11.46 6.23
C LYS A 204 14.31 -12.85 5.71
N ILE A 205 13.22 -13.01 4.96
CA ILE A 205 12.86 -14.27 4.32
C ILE A 205 13.48 -14.29 2.92
N THR A 206 14.40 -15.21 2.69
CA THR A 206 15.05 -15.38 1.38
C THR A 206 14.11 -16.13 0.43
N THR A 207 13.43 -15.40 -0.42
CA THR A 207 12.51 -15.95 -1.42
C THR A 207 12.44 -15.06 -2.66
N LYS A 208 12.04 -15.65 -3.80
CA LYS A 208 11.69 -14.91 -5.02
C LYS A 208 10.21 -14.46 -5.02
N ASN A 209 9.41 -14.95 -4.07
CA ASN A 209 7.97 -14.69 -3.99
C ASN A 209 7.67 -13.40 -3.20
N THR A 210 8.16 -12.28 -3.73
CA THR A 210 8.03 -10.95 -3.12
C THR A 210 7.05 -10.04 -3.85
N HIS A 211 6.43 -10.52 -4.94
CA HIS A 211 5.48 -9.72 -5.70
C HIS A 211 4.23 -9.40 -4.87
N GLY A 212 3.89 -8.11 -4.79
CA GLY A 212 2.73 -7.61 -4.06
C GLY A 212 2.90 -7.52 -2.54
N THR A 213 4.11 -7.63 -1.98
CA THR A 213 4.38 -7.45 -0.54
C THR A 213 3.92 -6.08 -0.05
N GLY A 214 4.26 -4.98 -0.76
CA GLY A 214 3.82 -3.63 -0.42
C GLY A 214 2.30 -3.48 -0.43
N CYS A 215 1.63 -3.97 -1.49
CA CYS A 215 0.17 -3.97 -1.58
C CYS A 215 -0.46 -4.77 -0.43
N SER A 216 0.08 -5.95 -0.11
CA SER A 216 -0.43 -6.81 0.96
C SER A 216 -0.27 -6.17 2.35
N LEU A 217 0.88 -5.52 2.62
CA LEU A 217 1.11 -4.80 3.87
C LEU A 217 0.15 -3.62 4.02
N SER A 218 0.10 -2.73 3.02
CA SER A 218 -0.75 -1.54 3.09
C SER A 218 -2.24 -1.88 3.16
N SER A 219 -2.68 -2.96 2.51
CA SER A 219 -4.08 -3.39 2.55
C SER A 219 -4.46 -4.11 3.84
N SER A 220 -3.57 -4.94 4.41
CA SER A 220 -3.78 -5.51 5.74
C SER A 220 -3.77 -4.42 6.82
N LEU A 221 -2.90 -3.42 6.72
CA LEU A 221 -2.92 -2.25 7.59
C LEU A 221 -4.27 -1.52 7.52
N ALA A 222 -4.77 -1.26 6.30
CA ALA A 222 -6.09 -0.66 6.12
C ALA A 222 -7.21 -1.52 6.74
N ALA A 223 -7.14 -2.85 6.62
CA ALA A 223 -8.09 -3.78 7.23
C ALA A 223 -8.07 -3.70 8.78
N PHE A 224 -6.89 -3.64 9.39
CA PHE A 224 -6.77 -3.53 10.85
C PHE A 224 -7.19 -2.15 11.38
N LEU A 225 -6.95 -1.07 10.62
CA LEU A 225 -7.50 0.25 10.93
C LEU A 225 -9.03 0.28 10.79
N ALA A 226 -9.61 -0.36 9.77
CA ALA A 226 -11.05 -0.51 9.60
C ALA A 226 -11.70 -1.29 10.76
N LYS A 227 -10.96 -2.23 11.35
CA LYS A 227 -11.36 -2.99 12.54
C LYS A 227 -11.33 -2.14 13.84
N GLY A 228 -10.79 -0.93 13.79
CA GLY A 228 -10.74 0.00 14.93
C GLY A 228 -9.50 -0.12 15.82
N LEU A 229 -8.43 -0.77 15.35
CA LEU A 229 -7.18 -0.84 16.10
C LEU A 229 -6.45 0.52 16.10
N SER A 230 -5.61 0.77 17.12
CA SER A 230 -4.67 1.90 17.11
C SER A 230 -3.69 1.75 15.94
N LEU A 231 -3.02 2.84 15.57
CA LEU A 231 -2.09 2.81 14.43
C LEU A 231 -0.95 1.81 14.66
N GLU A 232 -0.35 1.81 15.84
CA GLU A 232 0.73 0.90 16.22
C GLU A 232 0.28 -0.57 16.17
N CYS A 233 -0.87 -0.87 16.79
CA CYS A 233 -1.43 -2.23 16.76
C CYS A 233 -1.82 -2.67 15.35
N ALA A 234 -2.33 -1.75 14.52
CA ALA A 234 -2.68 -2.05 13.14
C ALA A 234 -1.43 -2.36 12.29
N VAL A 235 -0.34 -1.60 12.48
CA VAL A 235 0.96 -1.87 11.82
C VAL A 235 1.53 -3.22 12.29
N GLU A 236 1.60 -3.47 13.61
CA GLU A 236 2.10 -4.73 14.14
C GLU A 236 1.36 -5.96 13.58
N ASN A 237 0.03 -5.89 13.52
CA ASN A 237 -0.78 -6.96 12.93
C ASN A 237 -0.56 -7.10 11.42
N ALA A 238 -0.35 -6.00 10.69
CA ALA A 238 -0.07 -6.01 9.26
C ALA A 238 1.32 -6.61 8.96
N GLU A 239 2.34 -6.26 9.76
CA GLU A 239 3.68 -6.86 9.69
C GLU A 239 3.61 -8.38 9.95
N ASN A 240 2.95 -8.79 11.01
CA ASN A 240 2.74 -10.20 11.34
C ASN A 240 2.02 -10.94 10.20
N TYR A 241 1.00 -10.34 9.60
CA TYR A 241 0.29 -10.90 8.46
C TYR A 241 1.24 -11.10 7.28
N LEU A 242 2.00 -10.06 6.90
CA LEU A 242 2.92 -10.13 5.76
C LEU A 242 4.04 -11.15 5.97
N GLN A 243 4.66 -11.17 7.15
CA GLN A 243 5.73 -12.12 7.47
C GLN A 243 5.27 -13.57 7.36
N ASN A 244 4.07 -13.89 7.83
CA ASN A 244 3.51 -15.22 7.67
C ASN A 244 3.16 -15.53 6.21
N ALA A 245 2.59 -14.58 5.46
CA ALA A 245 2.27 -14.74 4.04
C ALA A 245 3.53 -14.98 3.18
N LEU A 246 4.65 -14.32 3.52
CA LEU A 246 5.95 -14.53 2.91
C LEU A 246 6.53 -15.90 3.25
N ARG A 247 6.56 -16.27 4.54
CA ARG A 247 7.11 -17.53 5.02
C ARG A 247 6.40 -18.72 4.40
N GLU A 248 5.08 -18.74 4.50
CA GLU A 248 4.25 -19.83 3.99
C GLU A 248 4.15 -19.83 2.45
N GLY A 249 4.50 -18.70 1.80
CA GLY A 249 4.55 -18.57 0.35
C GLY A 249 5.92 -18.88 -0.26
N SER A 250 6.98 -19.01 0.57
CA SER A 250 8.38 -19.06 0.09
C SER A 250 8.67 -20.23 -0.86
N ASP A 251 8.05 -21.37 -0.62
CA ASP A 251 8.30 -22.62 -1.34
C ASP A 251 7.34 -22.87 -2.53
N TYR A 252 6.36 -21.98 -2.74
CA TYR A 252 5.43 -22.09 -3.86
C TYR A 252 6.05 -21.56 -5.15
N LYS A 253 5.80 -22.26 -6.23
CA LYS A 253 6.19 -21.83 -7.58
C LYS A 253 4.96 -21.35 -8.35
N ILE A 254 4.90 -20.04 -8.62
CA ILE A 254 3.89 -19.44 -9.48
C ILE A 254 4.63 -18.68 -10.60
N GLY A 255 4.50 -19.15 -11.82
CA GLY A 255 5.20 -18.58 -12.97
C GLY A 255 6.71 -18.83 -12.96
N SER A 256 7.45 -18.04 -13.75
CA SER A 256 8.91 -18.18 -13.94
C SER A 256 9.70 -16.99 -13.36
N GLY A 257 9.01 -15.93 -12.95
CA GLY A 257 9.60 -14.72 -12.38
C GLY A 257 9.37 -14.61 -10.87
N HIS A 258 9.10 -13.39 -10.39
CA HIS A 258 8.76 -13.11 -8.98
C HIS A 258 7.33 -13.56 -8.68
N GLY A 259 7.20 -14.61 -7.87
CA GLY A 259 5.89 -15.10 -7.41
C GLY A 259 5.27 -14.19 -6.35
N PRO A 260 3.93 -14.30 -6.13
CA PRO A 260 3.25 -13.57 -5.07
C PRO A 260 3.40 -14.25 -3.71
N VAL A 261 3.06 -13.51 -2.64
CA VAL A 261 2.92 -14.04 -1.29
C VAL A 261 1.69 -14.96 -1.18
N LYS A 262 1.65 -15.85 -0.19
CA LYS A 262 0.49 -16.70 0.12
C LYS A 262 -0.50 -15.94 1.00
N HIS A 263 -1.40 -15.16 0.39
CA HIS A 263 -2.35 -14.31 1.12
C HIS A 263 -3.21 -15.06 2.13
N PHE A 264 -3.68 -16.26 1.79
CA PHE A 264 -4.51 -17.11 2.64
C PHE A 264 -3.66 -18.17 3.39
N TRP A 265 -2.61 -17.74 4.05
CA TRP A 265 -1.66 -18.63 4.72
C TRP A 265 -2.24 -19.40 5.92
N ARG A 266 -3.38 -18.95 6.46
CA ARG A 266 -4.09 -19.63 7.56
C ARG A 266 -5.03 -20.75 7.11
N PHE A 267 -5.17 -20.95 5.78
CA PHE A 267 -6.09 -21.92 5.19
C PHE A 267 -5.37 -22.93 4.32
#